data_436762b971e6fd075c555741f6424705
#
_entry.id   436762b971e6fd075c555741f6424705
#
_cell.length_a   1.000
_cell.length_b   1.000
_cell.length_c   1.000
_cell.angle_alpha   90.00
_cell.angle_beta   90.00
_cell.angle_gamma   90.00
#
_symmetry.space_group_name_H-M   'P 1'
#
loop_
_entity.id
_entity.type
_entity.pdbx_description
1 polymer ?
#
loop_
_entity_poly.entity_id
_entity_poly.type
_entity_poly.pdbx_seq_one_letter_code
_entity_poly.pdbx_strand_id
1 'polypeptide(L)'
;MSFKFFYTDYSTDKHVRSDEAVSEILENVIEHMQNMLNEPDNFIGLIDENNLMLQFMVEDDGSILVDVPMHERKGSFTKHADLNESIEIVRSLNDEIVWEEIDGLQFKSW
;
A
#
# COMPACT_ATOMS: atom_id res chain seq x y z
N MET A 1 -14.64 9.09 -2.43
CA MET A 1 -14.21 8.53 -1.15
C MET A 1 -12.72 8.62 -1.02
N SER A 2 -12.25 8.94 0.15
CA SER A 2 -10.84 9.14 0.37
C SER A 2 -10.32 8.17 1.43
N PHE A 3 -9.07 7.83 1.30
CA PHE A 3 -8.29 7.13 2.33
C PHE A 3 -7.27 8.09 2.88
N LYS A 4 -6.72 7.80 4.05
CA LYS A 4 -5.52 8.48 4.50
C LYS A 4 -4.34 7.86 3.78
N PHE A 5 -3.45 8.69 3.29
CA PHE A 5 -2.34 8.31 2.43
C PHE A 5 -1.02 8.75 3.03
N PHE A 6 -0.05 7.85 3.01
CA PHE A 6 1.34 8.15 3.39
C PHE A 6 2.27 7.47 2.41
N TYR A 7 3.48 7.98 2.31
CA TYR A 7 4.45 7.44 1.36
C TYR A 7 5.86 7.92 1.67
N THR A 8 6.84 7.20 1.13
CA THR A 8 8.23 7.65 1.10
C THR A 8 8.79 7.41 -0.30
N ASP A 9 9.29 8.48 -0.91
CA ASP A 9 9.95 8.44 -2.20
C ASP A 9 11.41 8.86 -2.00
N TYR A 10 12.30 7.88 -1.95
CA TYR A 10 13.72 8.12 -1.71
C TYR A 10 14.40 8.82 -2.89
N SER A 11 13.88 8.67 -4.10
CA SER A 11 14.49 9.30 -5.28
C SER A 11 14.30 10.81 -5.31
N THR A 12 13.24 11.33 -4.71
CA THR A 12 12.97 12.77 -4.62
C THR A 12 13.10 13.32 -3.20
N ASP A 13 13.40 12.45 -2.24
CA ASP A 13 13.52 12.79 -0.81
C ASP A 13 12.22 13.40 -0.26
N LYS A 14 11.09 12.88 -0.70
CA LYS A 14 9.77 13.29 -0.22
C LYS A 14 9.12 12.18 0.58
N HIS A 15 8.48 12.56 1.68
CA HIS A 15 7.77 11.57 2.49
C HIS A 15 6.63 12.21 3.28
N VAL A 16 5.63 11.39 3.56
CA VAL A 16 4.55 11.68 4.50
C VAL A 16 4.46 10.46 5.42
N ARG A 17 4.68 10.64 6.70
CA ARG A 17 4.72 9.56 7.68
C ARG A 17 3.31 9.01 7.93
N SER A 18 3.23 7.76 8.38
CA SER A 18 1.93 7.13 8.65
C SER A 18 1.14 7.84 9.75
N ASP A 19 1.81 8.44 10.73
CA ASP A 19 1.16 9.22 11.78
C ASP A 19 0.78 10.63 11.31
N GLU A 20 1.18 11.02 10.12
CA GLU A 20 0.86 12.30 9.49
C GLU A 20 0.08 12.12 8.19
N ALA A 21 -0.47 10.92 7.98
CA ALA A 21 -1.18 10.59 6.74
C ALA A 21 -2.31 11.57 6.46
N VAL A 22 -2.47 11.90 5.18
CA VAL A 22 -3.44 12.90 4.74
C VAL A 22 -4.55 12.25 3.91
N SER A 23 -5.72 12.85 3.92
CA SER A 23 -6.83 12.37 3.09
C SER A 23 -6.49 12.54 1.61
N GLU A 24 -6.74 11.48 0.82
CA GLU A 24 -6.43 11.50 -0.60
C GLU A 24 -7.45 10.67 -1.37
N ILE A 25 -7.77 11.07 -2.60
CA ILE A 25 -8.63 10.30 -3.48
C ILE A 25 -7.81 9.25 -4.23
N LEU A 26 -8.44 8.14 -4.61
CA LEU A 26 -7.73 7.01 -5.19
C LEU A 26 -7.04 7.34 -6.51
N GLU A 27 -7.59 8.23 -7.34
CA GLU A 27 -6.93 8.63 -8.58
C GLU A 27 -5.56 9.27 -8.31
N ASN A 28 -5.47 10.10 -7.28
CA ASN A 28 -4.18 10.71 -6.91
C ASN A 28 -3.21 9.69 -6.33
N VAL A 29 -3.72 8.73 -5.56
CA VAL A 29 -2.89 7.63 -5.06
C VAL A 29 -2.30 6.84 -6.22
N ILE A 30 -3.11 6.51 -7.22
CA ILE A 30 -2.65 5.75 -8.40
C ILE A 30 -1.59 6.55 -9.16
N GLU A 31 -1.76 7.85 -9.30
CA GLU A 31 -0.76 8.70 -9.93
C GLU A 31 0.57 8.64 -9.18
N HIS A 32 0.56 8.71 -7.86
CA HIS A 32 1.76 8.52 -7.05
C HIS A 32 2.38 7.14 -7.28
N MET A 33 1.57 6.09 -7.32
CA MET A 33 2.08 4.74 -7.58
C MET A 33 2.83 4.67 -8.92
N GLN A 34 2.26 5.27 -9.96
CA GLN A 34 2.88 5.27 -11.29
C GLN A 34 4.21 6.03 -11.30
N ASN A 35 4.32 7.07 -10.50
CA ASN A 35 5.48 7.94 -10.48
C ASN A 35 6.60 7.46 -9.56
N MET A 36 6.31 6.66 -8.54
CA MET A 36 7.30 6.37 -7.50
C MET A 36 7.51 4.88 -7.19
N LEU A 37 6.59 3.99 -7.55
CA LEU A 37 6.78 2.56 -7.28
C LEU A 37 7.63 1.88 -8.36
N ASN A 38 8.75 2.50 -8.68
CA ASN A 38 9.71 2.04 -9.69
C ASN A 38 11.14 2.05 -9.18
N GLU A 39 11.34 2.40 -7.90
CA GLU A 39 12.66 2.41 -7.28
C GLU A 39 12.63 1.58 -5.99
N PRO A 40 13.65 0.75 -5.75
CA PRO A 40 13.69 -0.04 -4.51
C PRO A 40 13.53 0.82 -3.26
N ASP A 41 12.86 0.26 -2.28
CA ASP A 41 12.56 0.83 -0.98
C ASP A 41 11.47 1.91 -0.99
N ASN A 42 11.07 2.45 -2.14
CA ASN A 42 9.93 3.36 -2.19
C ASN A 42 8.66 2.61 -1.78
N PHE A 43 7.81 3.28 -1.00
CA PHE A 43 6.57 2.65 -0.56
C PHE A 43 5.44 3.67 -0.41
N ILE A 44 4.22 3.15 -0.49
CA ILE A 44 3.01 3.91 -0.16
C ILE A 44 2.16 3.08 0.81
N GLY A 45 1.29 3.75 1.52
CA GLY A 45 0.30 3.10 2.37
C GLY A 45 -1.01 3.85 2.38
N LEU A 46 -2.08 3.09 2.54
CA LEU A 46 -3.44 3.59 2.70
C LEU A 46 -3.99 3.12 4.03
N ILE A 47 -4.75 3.99 4.70
CA ILE A 47 -5.40 3.67 5.96
C ILE A 47 -6.89 3.97 5.78
N ASP A 48 -7.75 2.98 6.06
CA ASP A 48 -9.19 3.18 5.97
C ASP A 48 -9.80 3.68 7.28
N GLU A 49 -11.11 3.86 7.31
CA GLU A 49 -11.82 4.36 8.48
C GLU A 49 -11.75 3.41 9.68
N ASN A 50 -11.46 2.14 9.46
CA ASN A 50 -11.33 1.13 10.49
C ASN A 50 -9.89 0.98 10.99
N ASN A 51 -8.99 1.88 10.57
CA ASN A 51 -7.55 1.84 10.85
C ASN A 51 -6.85 0.62 10.26
N LEU A 52 -7.46 -0.03 9.27
CA LEU A 52 -6.78 -1.08 8.55
C LEU A 52 -5.85 -0.45 7.52
N MET A 53 -4.68 -1.03 7.35
CA MET A 53 -3.62 -0.48 6.51
C MET A 53 -3.32 -1.41 5.34
N LEU A 54 -3.08 -0.83 4.18
CA LEU A 54 -2.64 -1.55 2.99
C LEU A 54 -1.39 -0.85 2.48
N GLN A 55 -0.29 -1.57 2.39
CA GLN A 55 1.01 -1.01 1.99
C GLN A 55 1.55 -1.69 0.74
N PHE A 56 2.30 -0.92 -0.04
CA PHE A 56 3.00 -1.39 -1.23
C PHE A 56 4.44 -0.90 -1.15
N MET A 57 5.41 -1.80 -1.18
CA MET A 57 6.82 -1.46 -1.11
C MET A 57 7.59 -2.13 -2.24
N VAL A 58 8.44 -1.38 -2.92
CA VAL A 58 9.28 -1.92 -3.99
C VAL A 58 10.48 -2.64 -3.39
N GLU A 59 10.65 -3.90 -3.76
CA GLU A 59 11.77 -4.71 -3.30
C GLU A 59 12.96 -4.59 -4.23
N ASP A 60 14.12 -5.14 -3.82
CA ASP A 60 15.37 -5.01 -4.56
C ASP A 60 15.30 -5.56 -5.99
N ASP A 61 14.46 -6.56 -6.22
CA ASP A 61 14.28 -7.19 -7.54
C ASP A 61 13.25 -6.46 -8.42
N GLY A 62 12.68 -5.37 -7.92
CA GLY A 62 11.67 -4.60 -8.63
C GLY A 62 10.24 -5.07 -8.42
N SER A 63 10.03 -6.20 -7.77
CA SER A 63 8.66 -6.63 -7.41
C SER A 63 8.11 -5.76 -6.30
N ILE A 64 6.79 -5.75 -6.15
CA ILE A 64 6.13 -4.96 -5.13
C ILE A 64 5.57 -5.91 -4.07
N LEU A 65 5.96 -5.69 -2.82
CA LEU A 65 5.39 -6.39 -1.68
C LEU A 65 4.09 -5.70 -1.31
N VAL A 66 3.00 -6.44 -1.42
CA VAL A 66 1.68 -6.01 -0.94
C VAL A 66 1.55 -6.51 0.49
N ASP A 67 1.22 -5.63 1.42
CA ASP A 67 1.27 -5.93 2.84
C ASP A 67 0.05 -5.34 3.56
N VAL A 68 -0.68 -6.21 4.27
CA VAL A 68 -1.78 -5.80 5.15
C VAL A 68 -1.39 -6.22 6.57
N PRO A 69 -0.82 -5.31 7.37
CA PRO A 69 -0.41 -5.65 8.73
C PRO A 69 -1.62 -5.89 9.63
N MET A 70 -1.53 -6.92 10.45
CA MET A 70 -2.57 -7.32 11.39
C MET A 70 -1.96 -7.40 12.78
N HIS A 71 -1.96 -6.29 13.49
CA HIS A 71 -1.32 -6.20 14.81
C HIS A 71 -1.91 -7.19 15.81
N GLU A 72 -3.21 -7.41 15.78
CA GLU A 72 -3.89 -8.34 16.67
C GLU A 72 -3.42 -9.78 16.48
N ARG A 73 -2.98 -10.12 15.28
CA ARG A 73 -2.51 -11.47 14.94
C ARG A 73 -0.99 -11.57 14.95
N LYS A 74 -0.30 -10.49 15.23
CA LYS A 74 1.18 -10.38 15.24
C LYS A 74 1.79 -10.89 13.94
N GLY A 75 1.24 -10.43 12.82
CA GLY A 75 1.70 -10.80 11.50
C GLY A 75 1.04 -9.97 10.44
N SER A 76 1.29 -10.31 9.19
CA SER A 76 0.76 -9.61 8.04
C SER A 76 0.26 -10.57 6.98
N PHE A 77 -0.76 -10.15 6.23
CA PHE A 77 -1.11 -10.82 4.98
C PHE A 77 -0.31 -10.17 3.86
N THR A 78 0.46 -10.96 3.13
CA THR A 78 1.40 -10.45 2.12
C THR A 78 1.34 -11.24 0.83
N LYS A 79 1.75 -10.57 -0.25
CA LYS A 79 2.04 -11.22 -1.53
C LYS A 79 2.96 -10.32 -2.34
N HIS A 80 3.54 -10.86 -3.40
CA HIS A 80 4.29 -10.07 -4.38
C HIS A 80 3.42 -9.82 -5.60
N ALA A 81 3.57 -8.64 -6.20
CA ALA A 81 2.80 -8.22 -7.35
C ALA A 81 3.66 -7.33 -8.25
N ASP A 82 3.22 -7.09 -9.47
CA ASP A 82 3.80 -6.05 -10.31
C ASP A 82 3.03 -4.74 -10.12
N LEU A 83 3.48 -3.68 -10.79
CA LEU A 83 2.85 -2.37 -10.66
C LEU A 83 1.40 -2.39 -11.16
N ASN A 84 1.13 -3.04 -12.27
CA ASN A 84 -0.23 -3.09 -12.83
C ASN A 84 -1.19 -3.79 -11.88
N GLU A 85 -0.79 -4.90 -11.31
CA GLU A 85 -1.59 -5.63 -10.33
C GLU A 85 -1.82 -4.80 -9.08
N SER A 86 -0.80 -4.10 -8.61
CA SER A 86 -0.88 -3.22 -7.44
C SER A 86 -1.90 -2.09 -7.67
N ILE A 87 -1.87 -1.47 -8.84
CA ILE A 87 -2.81 -0.43 -9.22
C ILE A 87 -4.23 -0.98 -9.29
N GLU A 88 -4.42 -2.18 -9.83
CA GLU A 88 -5.75 -2.80 -9.89
C GLU A 88 -6.30 -3.10 -8.50
N ILE A 89 -5.46 -3.49 -7.56
CA ILE A 89 -5.87 -3.66 -6.17
C ILE A 89 -6.44 -2.34 -5.62
N VAL A 90 -5.73 -1.23 -5.83
CA VAL A 90 -6.18 0.07 -5.37
C VAL A 90 -7.48 0.49 -6.06
N ARG A 91 -7.59 0.27 -7.38
CA ARG A 91 -8.82 0.60 -8.10
C ARG A 91 -10.04 -0.16 -7.60
N SER A 92 -9.84 -1.37 -7.11
CA SER A 92 -10.93 -2.20 -6.64
C SER A 92 -11.44 -1.83 -5.25
N LEU A 93 -10.72 -0.96 -4.54
CA LEU A 93 -11.13 -0.51 -3.21
C LEU A 93 -12.36 0.39 -3.31
N ASN A 94 -13.32 0.15 -2.43
CA ASN A 94 -14.45 1.05 -2.26
C ASN A 94 -14.14 2.04 -1.14
N ASP A 95 -14.74 1.86 0.02
CA ASP A 95 -14.55 2.77 1.15
C ASP A 95 -13.65 2.19 2.23
N GLU A 96 -13.32 0.92 2.10
CA GLU A 96 -12.53 0.22 3.12
C GLU A 96 -11.64 -0.83 2.49
N ILE A 97 -10.64 -1.24 3.25
CA ILE A 97 -9.71 -2.27 2.82
C ILE A 97 -10.29 -3.62 3.22
N VAL A 98 -10.68 -4.41 2.22
CA VAL A 98 -11.21 -5.76 2.43
C VAL A 98 -10.14 -6.73 1.96
N TRP A 99 -9.22 -7.08 2.86
CA TRP A 99 -8.06 -7.90 2.52
C TRP A 99 -8.48 -9.29 2.00
N GLU A 100 -9.63 -9.80 2.44
CA GLU A 100 -10.14 -11.09 2.00
C GLU A 100 -10.45 -11.12 0.51
N GLU A 101 -10.69 -9.96 -0.09
CA GLU A 101 -10.99 -9.84 -1.53
C GLU A 101 -9.72 -9.66 -2.36
N ILE A 102 -8.55 -9.54 -1.74
CA ILE A 102 -7.28 -9.45 -2.45
C ILE A 102 -6.74 -10.86 -2.65
N ASP A 103 -6.77 -11.36 -3.88
CA ASP A 103 -6.34 -12.71 -4.20
C ASP A 103 -4.85 -12.91 -3.90
N GLY A 104 -4.51 -14.07 -3.36
CA GLY A 104 -3.13 -14.51 -3.21
C GLY A 104 -2.43 -14.08 -1.93
N LEU A 105 -3.09 -13.32 -1.07
CA LEU A 105 -2.50 -12.92 0.21
C LEU A 105 -2.30 -14.15 1.11
N GLN A 106 -1.14 -14.24 1.73
CA GLN A 106 -0.80 -15.31 2.68
C GLN A 106 -0.32 -14.70 3.99
N PHE A 107 -0.74 -15.29 5.09
CA PHE A 107 -0.36 -14.81 6.42
C PHE A 107 1.08 -15.18 6.75
N LYS A 108 1.83 -14.20 7.24
CA LYS A 108 3.18 -14.40 7.79
C LYS A 108 3.25 -13.80 9.17
N SER A 109 3.61 -14.61 10.16
CA SER A 109 3.82 -14.12 11.53
C SER A 109 5.09 -13.28 11.60
N TRP A 110 5.07 -12.32 12.47
CA TRP A 110 6.24 -11.48 12.73
C TRP A 110 7.24 -12.19 13.63
#